data_40b28247e0006c78d1779afd0acb8d39
#
_entry.id   40b28247e0006c78d1779afd0acb8d39
#
_cell.length_a   1.000
_cell.length_b   1.000
_cell.length_c   1.000
_cell.angle_alpha   90.00
_cell.angle_beta   90.00
_cell.angle_gamma   90.00
#
_symmetry.space_group_name_H-M   'P 1'
#
loop_
_entity.id
_entity.type
_entity.pdbx_description
1 polymer ?
#
loop_
_entity_poly.entity_id
_entity_poly.type
_entity_poly.pdbx_seq_one_letter_code
_entity_poly.pdbx_strand_id
1 'polypeptide(L)'
;MTAEAEFIVDDDRRGVLKALASGAVLAATSDVWRAARAADDDSLAVEALRGGLSLITGAGGNVVLLATPEGAVQVDSGSSARSNDLAKLVAERLGSSPARTLFNTHWHLDHTGGNEAAAPSGTPIVAHENTRLWMSTKFYVEWEDRYYRPRPKAAWPNKTFFSSDPQPLSIDVGKARVEYGHLPEAHTDGDIYVRFPEQNVIVAGGTVTAGRYPVLDYITGGWIGGLADATKKLIALCDAETLVVPDVGRVQKRADLEAQRDMLETVRQRIEAIALQGRGVQDMIAEGITKEFDARYAGDSKLFISNAYEGLWWSRLRGIVA
;
A
#
# COMPACT_ATOMS: atom_id res chain seq x y z
N MET A 1 -42.66 1.86 -39.78
CA MET A 1 -41.70 2.96 -40.09
C MET A 1 -41.07 3.32 -38.78
N THR A 2 -39.97 2.67 -38.46
CA THR A 2 -39.15 2.88 -37.25
C THR A 2 -37.90 3.63 -37.69
N ALA A 3 -37.73 4.84 -37.19
CA ALA A 3 -36.55 5.66 -37.44
C ALA A 3 -35.43 5.22 -36.48
N GLU A 4 -34.36 4.65 -37.02
CA GLU A 4 -33.09 4.44 -36.34
C GLU A 4 -32.36 5.79 -36.25
N ALA A 5 -32.04 6.21 -35.04
CA ALA A 5 -31.20 7.36 -34.80
C ALA A 5 -29.74 6.92 -34.84
N GLU A 6 -29.03 7.21 -35.92
CA GLU A 6 -27.56 7.08 -36.01
C GLU A 6 -26.91 8.10 -35.07
N PHE A 7 -26.16 7.60 -34.07
CA PHE A 7 -25.24 8.39 -33.27
C PHE A 7 -23.98 8.65 -34.11
N ILE A 8 -23.81 9.85 -34.62
CA ILE A 8 -22.56 10.33 -35.20
C ILE A 8 -21.58 10.57 -34.02
N VAL A 9 -20.60 9.68 -33.87
CA VAL A 9 -19.50 9.85 -32.92
C VAL A 9 -18.45 10.74 -33.60
N ASP A 10 -18.28 11.93 -33.04
CA ASP A 10 -17.37 12.98 -33.47
C ASP A 10 -15.91 12.49 -33.49
N ASP A 11 -15.29 12.50 -34.66
CA ASP A 11 -13.93 12.01 -34.93
C ASP A 11 -12.82 12.89 -34.27
N ASP A 12 -13.16 14.08 -33.81
CA ASP A 12 -12.23 15.01 -33.16
C ASP A 12 -11.81 14.56 -31.77
N ARG A 13 -12.62 13.76 -31.06
CA ARG A 13 -12.24 13.20 -29.76
C ARG A 13 -11.16 12.12 -29.86
N ARG A 14 -11.08 11.42 -31.00
CA ARG A 14 -10.01 10.44 -31.26
C ARG A 14 -8.65 11.09 -31.54
N GLY A 15 -8.65 12.32 -32.05
CA GLY A 15 -7.45 13.11 -32.30
C GLY A 15 -6.77 13.57 -31.00
N VAL A 16 -7.56 14.00 -30.02
CA VAL A 16 -7.06 14.45 -28.70
C VAL A 16 -6.50 13.29 -27.88
N LEU A 17 -7.13 12.12 -27.93
CA LEU A 17 -6.63 10.89 -27.25
C LEU A 17 -5.35 10.34 -27.88
N LYS A 18 -5.13 10.54 -29.20
CA LYS A 18 -3.89 10.14 -29.87
C LYS A 18 -2.69 11.07 -29.63
N ALA A 19 -2.93 12.33 -29.29
CA ALA A 19 -1.87 13.28 -28.96
C ALA A 19 -1.30 13.08 -27.55
N LEU A 20 -1.99 12.37 -26.65
CA LEU A 20 -1.51 12.00 -25.32
C LEU A 20 -0.71 10.69 -25.29
N ALA A 21 -0.67 9.96 -26.41
CA ALA A 21 0.09 8.73 -26.56
C ALA A 21 1.53 8.99 -27.06
N SER A 22 2.27 9.90 -26.41
CA SER A 22 3.72 9.97 -26.58
C SER A 22 4.37 8.94 -25.67
N GLY A 23 4.31 7.68 -26.10
CA GLY A 23 4.73 6.48 -25.38
C GLY A 23 6.23 6.31 -25.12
N ALA A 24 7.00 7.39 -25.00
CA ALA A 24 8.43 7.31 -24.70
C ALA A 24 8.78 7.50 -23.21
N VAL A 25 7.84 7.97 -22.38
CA VAL A 25 8.08 8.20 -20.94
C VAL A 25 7.67 6.98 -20.09
N LEU A 26 6.71 6.17 -20.55
CA LEU A 26 6.16 5.05 -19.78
C LEU A 26 7.05 3.78 -19.76
N ALA A 27 7.87 3.56 -20.80
CA ALA A 27 8.74 2.39 -20.84
C ALA A 27 9.93 2.46 -19.84
N ALA A 28 10.35 3.66 -19.45
CA ALA A 28 11.44 3.85 -18.48
C ALA A 28 10.99 3.71 -17.01
N THR A 29 9.70 3.81 -16.72
CA THR A 29 9.19 3.80 -15.34
C THR A 29 9.06 2.40 -14.75
N SER A 30 8.76 1.39 -15.55
CA SER A 30 8.66 -0.01 -15.08
C SER A 30 9.99 -0.58 -14.60
N ASP A 31 11.10 -0.17 -15.22
CA ASP A 31 12.45 -0.61 -14.84
C ASP A 31 12.98 0.17 -13.62
N VAL A 32 12.57 1.42 -13.43
CA VAL A 32 12.90 2.22 -12.24
C VAL A 32 12.23 1.66 -10.99
N TRP A 33 11.01 1.16 -11.10
CA TRP A 33 10.30 0.47 -10.01
C TRP A 33 10.97 -0.86 -9.63
N ARG A 34 11.42 -1.63 -10.63
CA ARG A 34 12.20 -2.85 -10.39
C ARG A 34 13.56 -2.52 -9.78
N ALA A 35 14.24 -1.48 -10.26
CA ALA A 35 15.52 -1.06 -9.75
C ALA A 35 15.44 -0.45 -8.33
N ALA A 36 14.37 0.30 -8.00
CA ALA A 36 14.17 0.84 -6.66
C ALA A 36 13.89 -0.25 -5.62
N ARG A 37 13.31 -1.39 -6.03
CA ARG A 37 13.12 -2.59 -5.20
C ARG A 37 14.33 -3.55 -5.20
N ALA A 38 15.20 -3.48 -6.21
CA ALA A 38 16.35 -4.38 -6.36
C ALA A 38 17.63 -3.89 -5.65
N ALA A 39 17.61 -2.72 -5.00
CA ALA A 39 18.80 -2.15 -4.37
C ALA A 39 18.99 -2.55 -2.88
N ASP A 40 18.02 -3.27 -2.29
CA ASP A 40 18.22 -3.88 -0.98
C ASP A 40 18.81 -5.29 -1.17
N ASP A 41 19.83 -5.62 -0.36
CA ASP A 41 20.44 -6.96 -0.28
C ASP A 41 19.32 -8.03 -0.32
N ASP A 42 19.33 -8.87 -1.36
CA ASP A 42 18.30 -9.87 -1.67
C ASP A 42 18.18 -11.00 -0.61
N SER A 43 18.97 -10.93 0.47
CA SER A 43 18.92 -11.87 1.57
C SER A 43 17.83 -11.49 2.59
N LEU A 44 17.09 -12.52 3.07
CA LEU A 44 16.19 -12.31 4.21
C LEU A 44 17.02 -11.95 5.45
N ALA A 45 16.71 -10.80 6.05
CA ALA A 45 17.30 -10.39 7.31
C ALA A 45 16.22 -10.29 8.40
N VAL A 46 16.60 -10.60 9.63
CA VAL A 46 15.69 -10.57 10.79
C VAL A 46 16.20 -9.61 11.82
N GLU A 47 15.41 -8.61 12.13
CA GLU A 47 15.64 -7.65 13.20
C GLU A 47 14.68 -7.93 14.35
N ALA A 48 15.20 -8.02 15.57
CA ALA A 48 14.36 -8.12 16.77
C ALA A 48 13.77 -6.74 17.08
N LEU A 49 12.45 -6.66 17.14
CA LEU A 49 11.73 -5.52 17.68
C LEU A 49 11.45 -5.74 19.18
N ARG A 50 10.48 -5.03 19.74
CA ARG A 50 10.11 -5.13 21.16
C ARG A 50 9.21 -6.34 21.43
N GLY A 51 9.31 -6.92 22.63
CA GLY A 51 8.35 -7.88 23.17
C GLY A 51 8.12 -9.12 22.31
N GLY A 52 9.17 -9.65 21.67
CA GLY A 52 9.09 -10.87 20.87
C GLY A 52 8.66 -10.66 19.42
N LEU A 53 8.39 -9.42 19.00
CA LEU A 53 8.20 -9.08 17.60
C LEU A 53 9.52 -9.17 16.83
N SER A 54 9.45 -9.68 15.62
CA SER A 54 10.54 -9.69 14.63
C SER A 54 10.11 -8.98 13.37
N LEU A 55 10.96 -8.11 12.85
CA LEU A 55 10.86 -7.56 11.50
C LEU A 55 11.71 -8.41 10.56
N ILE A 56 11.13 -8.87 9.46
CA ILE A 56 11.81 -9.62 8.40
C ILE A 56 11.84 -8.72 7.16
N THR A 57 13.02 -8.39 6.69
CA THR A 57 13.27 -7.61 5.47
C THR A 57 13.82 -8.50 4.36
N GLY A 58 13.90 -7.99 3.11
CA GLY A 58 14.35 -8.77 1.95
C GLY A 58 13.30 -9.72 1.38
N ALA A 59 12.06 -9.68 1.88
CA ALA A 59 10.95 -10.50 1.40
C ALA A 59 10.16 -9.87 0.23
N GLY A 60 10.56 -8.70 -0.25
CA GLY A 60 9.80 -7.84 -1.17
C GLY A 60 9.20 -6.66 -0.39
N GLY A 61 8.21 -6.90 0.47
CA GLY A 61 7.75 -6.00 1.50
C GLY A 61 8.28 -6.40 2.88
N ASN A 62 8.15 -5.52 3.86
CA ASN A 62 8.42 -5.83 5.26
C ASN A 62 7.39 -6.85 5.80
N VAL A 63 7.86 -7.81 6.56
CA VAL A 63 7.01 -8.81 7.21
C VAL A 63 7.26 -8.74 8.72
N VAL A 64 6.19 -8.70 9.50
CA VAL A 64 6.30 -8.72 10.98
C VAL A 64 5.77 -10.04 11.53
N LEU A 65 6.49 -10.63 12.46
CA LEU A 65 6.14 -11.87 13.12
C LEU A 65 6.14 -11.71 14.63
N LEU A 66 5.03 -12.04 15.28
CA LEU A 66 4.93 -12.30 16.71
C LEU A 66 4.74 -13.80 16.90
N ALA A 67 5.64 -14.44 17.63
CA ALA A 67 5.52 -15.83 18.04
C ALA A 67 5.36 -15.91 19.56
N THR A 68 4.31 -16.59 20.02
CA THR A 68 4.07 -16.87 21.44
C THR A 68 3.84 -18.37 21.64
N PRO A 69 3.97 -18.93 22.85
CA PRO A 69 3.64 -20.33 23.12
C PRO A 69 2.18 -20.68 22.79
N GLU A 70 1.27 -19.69 22.86
CA GLU A 70 -0.17 -19.89 22.66
C GLU A 70 -0.61 -19.67 21.21
N GLY A 71 0.26 -19.09 20.36
CA GLY A 71 -0.07 -18.81 18.96
C GLY A 71 0.86 -17.81 18.32
N ALA A 72 0.60 -17.49 17.07
CA ALA A 72 1.42 -16.55 16.30
C ALA A 72 0.59 -15.62 15.43
N VAL A 73 1.13 -14.43 15.20
CA VAL A 73 0.63 -13.44 14.24
C VAL A 73 1.73 -13.11 13.25
N GLN A 74 1.38 -13.17 11.97
CA GLN A 74 2.22 -12.69 10.89
C GLN A 74 1.49 -11.54 10.19
N VAL A 75 2.20 -10.45 9.89
CA VAL A 75 1.69 -9.35 9.08
C VAL A 75 2.46 -9.33 7.78
N ASP A 76 1.73 -9.48 6.69
CA ASP A 76 2.17 -9.67 5.32
C ASP A 76 2.96 -10.97 5.07
N SER A 77 3.10 -11.33 3.81
CA SER A 77 3.69 -12.60 3.38
C SER A 77 4.81 -12.45 2.35
N GLY A 78 5.20 -11.20 2.06
CA GLY A 78 6.24 -10.93 1.09
C GLY A 78 5.84 -11.26 -0.35
N SER A 79 6.79 -11.19 -1.25
CA SER A 79 6.64 -11.53 -2.68
C SER A 79 6.61 -13.04 -2.92
N SER A 80 6.00 -13.45 -4.02
CA SER A 80 5.99 -14.86 -4.43
C SER A 80 7.38 -15.43 -4.70
N ALA A 81 8.31 -14.59 -5.17
CA ALA A 81 9.70 -15.00 -5.44
C ALA A 81 10.45 -15.41 -4.16
N ARG A 82 10.07 -14.85 -3.00
CA ARG A 82 10.71 -15.12 -1.71
C ARG A 82 9.87 -16.01 -0.79
N SER A 83 8.69 -16.46 -1.26
CA SER A 83 7.69 -17.14 -0.43
C SER A 83 8.19 -18.40 0.27
N ASN A 84 8.98 -19.24 -0.41
CA ASN A 84 9.49 -20.47 0.16
C ASN A 84 10.57 -20.22 1.23
N ASP A 85 11.49 -19.29 0.97
CA ASP A 85 12.56 -18.91 1.92
C ASP A 85 11.94 -18.27 3.16
N LEU A 86 10.99 -17.36 2.95
CA LEU A 86 10.27 -16.71 4.03
C LEU A 86 9.45 -17.72 4.86
N ALA A 87 8.73 -18.63 4.21
CA ALA A 87 7.94 -19.65 4.91
C ALA A 87 8.83 -20.57 5.76
N LYS A 88 10.01 -20.96 5.26
CA LYS A 88 11.02 -21.73 6.02
C LYS A 88 11.52 -20.95 7.23
N LEU A 89 11.94 -19.69 7.03
CA LEU A 89 12.42 -18.83 8.09
C LEU A 89 11.35 -18.62 9.19
N VAL A 90 10.09 -18.37 8.77
CA VAL A 90 8.96 -18.23 9.70
C VAL A 90 8.70 -19.53 10.46
N ALA A 91 8.73 -20.69 9.79
CA ALA A 91 8.55 -22.00 10.46
C ALA A 91 9.64 -22.27 11.51
N GLU A 92 10.89 -21.94 11.21
CA GLU A 92 12.01 -22.05 12.17
C GLU A 92 11.79 -21.14 13.40
N ARG A 93 11.25 -19.93 13.20
CA ARG A 93 10.95 -18.97 14.26
C ARG A 93 9.73 -19.37 15.09
N LEU A 94 8.73 -19.97 14.49
CA LEU A 94 7.55 -20.45 15.18
C LEU A 94 7.83 -21.68 16.06
N GLY A 95 8.77 -22.53 15.67
CA GLY A 95 9.06 -23.77 16.38
C GLY A 95 7.80 -24.62 16.54
N SER A 96 7.36 -24.82 17.78
CA SER A 96 6.14 -25.57 18.11
C SER A 96 4.91 -24.68 18.36
N SER A 97 4.96 -23.40 18.04
CA SER A 97 3.79 -22.51 18.19
C SER A 97 2.59 -23.03 17.40
N PRO A 98 1.38 -23.02 17.98
CA PRO A 98 0.18 -23.47 17.28
C PRO A 98 -0.20 -22.50 16.16
N ALA A 99 -1.42 -22.66 15.64
CA ALA A 99 -1.94 -21.91 14.49
C ALA A 99 -1.63 -20.41 14.56
N ARG A 100 -1.29 -19.82 13.42
CA ARG A 100 -1.07 -18.38 13.29
C ARG A 100 -2.25 -17.73 12.58
N THR A 101 -2.38 -16.42 12.79
CA THR A 101 -3.20 -15.54 11.96
C THR A 101 -2.28 -14.71 11.05
N LEU A 102 -2.57 -14.70 9.76
CA LEU A 102 -1.91 -13.84 8.78
C LEU A 102 -2.78 -12.60 8.56
N PHE A 103 -2.20 -11.41 8.65
CA PHE A 103 -2.81 -10.17 8.21
C PHE A 103 -2.20 -9.74 6.87
N ASN A 104 -3.00 -9.26 5.93
CA ASN A 104 -2.51 -8.52 4.78
C ASN A 104 -2.83 -7.05 4.94
N THR A 105 -1.80 -6.20 4.93
CA THR A 105 -1.95 -4.75 5.07
C THR A 105 -2.68 -4.13 3.88
N HIS A 106 -2.45 -4.64 2.67
CA HIS A 106 -3.11 -4.27 1.42
C HIS A 106 -2.90 -5.37 0.37
N TRP A 107 -3.35 -5.16 -0.89
CA TRP A 107 -3.39 -6.22 -1.91
C TRP A 107 -2.07 -6.44 -2.68
N HIS A 108 -1.11 -5.51 -2.68
CA HIS A 108 0.07 -5.58 -3.54
C HIS A 108 0.87 -6.87 -3.35
N LEU A 109 1.49 -7.33 -4.46
CA LEU A 109 2.08 -8.68 -4.53
C LEU A 109 3.38 -8.85 -3.74
N ASP A 110 4.02 -7.77 -3.36
CA ASP A 110 5.17 -7.77 -2.45
C ASP A 110 4.77 -7.93 -0.97
N HIS A 111 3.47 -7.85 -0.67
CA HIS A 111 2.86 -8.05 0.64
C HIS A 111 2.00 -9.33 0.71
N THR A 112 1.39 -9.71 -0.41
CA THR A 112 0.45 -10.86 -0.47
C THR A 112 0.96 -12.02 -1.32
N GLY A 113 2.09 -11.83 -2.03
CA GLY A 113 2.62 -12.80 -2.99
C GLY A 113 2.92 -14.17 -2.41
N GLY A 114 3.23 -14.26 -1.13
CA GLY A 114 3.53 -15.49 -0.41
C GLY A 114 2.35 -16.09 0.36
N ASN A 115 1.12 -15.59 0.20
CA ASN A 115 -0.03 -16.04 1.01
C ASN A 115 -0.24 -17.56 0.98
N GLU A 116 -0.11 -18.22 -0.17
CA GLU A 116 -0.31 -19.67 -0.27
C GLU A 116 0.72 -20.47 0.56
N ALA A 117 1.97 -20.00 0.60
CA ALA A 117 3.03 -20.62 1.41
C ALA A 117 2.93 -20.24 2.89
N ALA A 118 2.56 -18.98 3.16
CA ALA A 118 2.45 -18.43 4.51
C ALA A 118 1.20 -18.92 5.25
N ALA A 119 0.12 -19.24 4.54
CA ALA A 119 -1.16 -19.63 5.12
C ALA A 119 -1.60 -21.00 4.62
N PRO A 120 -1.04 -22.09 5.15
CA PRO A 120 -1.54 -23.43 4.84
C PRO A 120 -3.05 -23.56 5.12
N SER A 121 -3.69 -24.56 4.51
CA SER A 121 -5.14 -24.74 4.58
C SER A 121 -5.69 -24.58 6.01
N GLY A 122 -6.68 -23.70 6.15
CA GLY A 122 -7.31 -23.39 7.43
C GLY A 122 -6.70 -22.24 8.23
N THR A 123 -5.55 -21.69 7.84
CA THR A 123 -4.99 -20.48 8.47
C THR A 123 -5.88 -19.27 8.16
N PRO A 124 -6.33 -18.51 9.18
CA PRO A 124 -7.02 -17.23 8.93
C PRO A 124 -6.11 -16.23 8.22
N ILE A 125 -6.57 -15.70 7.10
CA ILE A 125 -5.98 -14.53 6.43
C ILE A 125 -6.94 -13.37 6.61
N VAL A 126 -6.56 -12.40 7.45
CA VAL A 126 -7.37 -11.23 7.80
C VAL A 126 -6.95 -10.05 6.92
N ALA A 127 -7.92 -9.41 6.29
CA ALA A 127 -7.71 -8.17 5.51
C ALA A 127 -9.00 -7.38 5.37
N HIS A 128 -8.91 -6.16 4.84
CA HIS A 128 -10.09 -5.43 4.40
C HIS A 128 -10.74 -6.13 3.18
N GLU A 129 -12.07 -6.02 3.02
CA GLU A 129 -12.78 -6.67 1.91
C GLU A 129 -12.27 -6.20 0.54
N ASN A 130 -11.90 -4.92 0.40
CA ASN A 130 -11.33 -4.38 -0.84
C ASN A 130 -10.01 -5.06 -1.20
N THR A 131 -9.16 -5.40 -0.22
CA THR A 131 -7.95 -6.20 -0.47
C THR A 131 -8.29 -7.53 -1.13
N ARG A 132 -9.31 -8.24 -0.62
CA ARG A 132 -9.79 -9.49 -1.25
C ARG A 132 -10.38 -9.24 -2.63
N LEU A 133 -11.15 -8.16 -2.81
CA LEU A 133 -11.73 -7.78 -4.09
C LEU A 133 -10.63 -7.64 -5.17
N TRP A 134 -9.60 -6.85 -4.90
CA TRP A 134 -8.49 -6.65 -5.85
C TRP A 134 -7.71 -7.93 -6.13
N MET A 135 -7.46 -8.76 -5.12
CA MET A 135 -6.81 -10.07 -5.30
C MET A 135 -7.66 -11.07 -6.10
N SER A 136 -8.97 -10.89 -6.17
CA SER A 136 -9.91 -11.78 -6.87
C SER A 136 -10.40 -11.29 -8.23
N THR A 137 -9.96 -10.08 -8.65
CA THR A 137 -10.46 -9.40 -9.85
C THR A 137 -9.35 -9.25 -10.90
N LYS A 138 -9.72 -9.19 -12.18
CA LYS A 138 -8.82 -8.78 -13.26
C LYS A 138 -8.93 -7.28 -13.47
N PHE A 139 -7.82 -6.55 -13.42
CA PHE A 139 -7.77 -5.12 -13.70
C PHE A 139 -6.43 -4.73 -14.33
N TYR A 140 -6.36 -3.52 -14.86
CA TYR A 140 -5.18 -2.95 -15.51
C TYR A 140 -4.68 -1.76 -14.72
N VAL A 141 -3.40 -1.72 -14.46
CA VAL A 141 -2.71 -0.60 -13.79
C VAL A 141 -1.92 0.16 -14.86
N GLU A 142 -2.42 1.34 -15.23
CA GLU A 142 -1.91 2.15 -16.34
C GLU A 142 -0.44 2.55 -16.15
N TRP A 143 -0.10 3.04 -14.96
CA TRP A 143 1.24 3.53 -14.65
C TRP A 143 2.30 2.43 -14.55
N GLU A 144 1.88 1.15 -14.45
CA GLU A 144 2.75 -0.04 -14.53
C GLU A 144 2.73 -0.70 -15.92
N ASP A 145 1.81 -0.29 -16.81
CA ASP A 145 1.48 -0.98 -18.06
C ASP A 145 1.26 -2.49 -17.83
N ARG A 146 0.45 -2.82 -16.83
CA ARG A 146 0.32 -4.19 -16.35
C ARG A 146 -1.11 -4.60 -16.07
N TYR A 147 -1.47 -5.81 -16.57
CA TYR A 147 -2.67 -6.51 -16.15
C TYR A 147 -2.41 -7.35 -14.91
N TYR A 148 -3.20 -7.13 -13.87
CA TYR A 148 -3.31 -8.04 -12.74
C TYR A 148 -4.42 -9.05 -13.01
N ARG A 149 -4.16 -10.31 -12.66
CA ARG A 149 -5.13 -11.41 -12.81
C ARG A 149 -5.56 -11.89 -11.44
N PRO A 150 -6.78 -12.46 -11.31
CA PRO A 150 -7.20 -13.08 -10.07
C PRO A 150 -6.15 -14.06 -9.56
N ARG A 151 -5.83 -13.95 -8.27
CA ARG A 151 -4.97 -14.91 -7.58
C ARG A 151 -5.73 -16.22 -7.38
N PRO A 152 -5.05 -17.37 -7.16
CA PRO A 152 -5.69 -18.59 -6.70
C PRO A 152 -6.49 -18.34 -5.41
N LYS A 153 -7.63 -19.01 -5.24
CA LYS A 153 -8.48 -18.84 -4.05
C LYS A 153 -7.76 -19.11 -2.73
N ALA A 154 -6.75 -19.98 -2.74
CA ALA A 154 -5.93 -20.27 -1.56
C ALA A 154 -5.12 -19.06 -1.07
N ALA A 155 -4.86 -18.08 -1.95
CA ALA A 155 -4.17 -16.85 -1.60
C ALA A 155 -5.10 -15.75 -1.04
N TRP A 156 -6.44 -15.92 -1.17
CA TRP A 156 -7.35 -14.83 -0.81
C TRP A 156 -7.55 -14.73 0.69
N PRO A 157 -7.68 -13.52 1.23
CA PRO A 157 -8.18 -13.32 2.58
C PRO A 157 -9.50 -14.07 2.79
N ASN A 158 -9.57 -14.86 3.86
CA ASN A 158 -10.74 -15.69 4.20
C ASN A 158 -11.46 -15.18 5.47
N LYS A 159 -10.91 -14.14 6.11
CA LYS A 159 -11.49 -13.40 7.23
C LYS A 159 -11.43 -11.91 6.90
N THR A 160 -12.42 -11.46 6.16
CA THR A 160 -12.49 -10.05 5.75
C THR A 160 -13.40 -9.26 6.67
N PHE A 161 -13.15 -7.96 6.73
CA PHE A 161 -14.01 -7.01 7.41
C PHE A 161 -14.22 -5.78 6.52
N PHE A 162 -15.34 -5.13 6.74
CA PHE A 162 -15.68 -3.84 6.16
C PHE A 162 -16.23 -3.00 7.31
N SER A 163 -15.46 -2.06 7.80
CA SER A 163 -15.87 -1.28 8.96
C SER A 163 -15.60 0.19 8.74
N SER A 164 -16.64 0.98 8.90
CA SER A 164 -16.57 2.43 9.06
C SER A 164 -16.42 2.84 10.54
N ASP A 165 -16.37 1.87 11.47
CA ASP A 165 -16.22 2.16 12.90
C ASP A 165 -14.85 2.78 13.14
N PRO A 166 -14.75 3.93 13.83
CA PRO A 166 -13.50 4.54 14.22
C PRO A 166 -12.71 3.70 15.25
N GLN A 167 -13.38 2.78 15.96
CA GLN A 167 -12.72 1.92 16.92
C GLN A 167 -11.99 0.77 16.23
N PRO A 168 -10.78 0.41 16.73
CA PRO A 168 -10.06 -0.72 16.19
C PRO A 168 -10.76 -2.03 16.50
N LEU A 169 -10.71 -2.96 15.55
CA LEU A 169 -10.99 -4.37 15.80
C LEU A 169 -9.81 -5.00 16.56
N SER A 170 -10.04 -6.11 17.24
CA SER A 170 -8.96 -6.82 17.93
C SER A 170 -9.14 -8.32 17.92
N ILE A 171 -7.99 -9.02 18.01
CA ILE A 171 -7.91 -10.45 18.34
C ILE A 171 -6.92 -10.62 19.49
N ASP A 172 -7.09 -11.66 20.27
CA ASP A 172 -6.14 -12.07 21.29
C ASP A 172 -5.39 -13.31 20.82
N VAL A 173 -4.06 -13.30 20.97
CA VAL A 173 -3.17 -14.43 20.69
C VAL A 173 -2.40 -14.73 21.96
N GLY A 174 -2.89 -15.70 22.72
CA GLY A 174 -2.47 -15.91 24.09
C GLY A 174 -2.77 -14.69 24.96
N LYS A 175 -1.72 -14.09 25.51
CA LYS A 175 -1.82 -12.85 26.31
C LYS A 175 -1.64 -11.59 25.47
N ALA A 176 -1.21 -11.71 24.22
CA ALA A 176 -0.97 -10.56 23.36
C ALA A 176 -2.28 -10.11 22.69
N ARG A 177 -2.62 -8.83 22.89
CA ARG A 177 -3.70 -8.19 22.16
C ARG A 177 -3.16 -7.60 20.86
N VAL A 178 -3.86 -7.88 19.74
CA VAL A 178 -3.53 -7.34 18.43
C VAL A 178 -4.73 -6.55 17.93
N GLU A 179 -4.53 -5.26 17.70
CA GLU A 179 -5.53 -4.32 17.19
C GLU A 179 -5.29 -4.08 15.71
N TYR A 180 -6.36 -3.88 14.95
CA TYR A 180 -6.25 -3.54 13.53
C TYR A 180 -7.42 -2.67 13.09
N GLY A 181 -7.23 -1.92 12.01
CA GLY A 181 -8.28 -1.04 11.52
C GLY A 181 -8.02 -0.56 10.10
N HIS A 182 -9.08 -0.17 9.43
CA HIS A 182 -9.07 0.31 8.06
C HIS A 182 -8.50 1.73 7.97
N LEU A 183 -7.72 1.98 6.92
CA LEU A 183 -7.18 3.27 6.52
C LEU A 183 -7.75 3.61 5.14
N PRO A 184 -8.95 4.23 5.08
CA PRO A 184 -9.69 4.36 3.83
C PRO A 184 -8.96 5.22 2.82
N GLU A 185 -8.93 4.74 1.55
CA GLU A 185 -8.43 5.46 0.37
C GLU A 185 -7.03 6.05 0.55
N ALA A 186 -6.12 5.34 1.24
CA ALA A 186 -4.77 5.80 1.54
C ALA A 186 -3.80 5.51 0.38
N HIS A 187 -3.00 4.44 0.48
CA HIS A 187 -2.16 3.91 -0.58
C HIS A 187 -2.98 3.12 -1.61
N THR A 188 -3.96 2.36 -1.10
CA THR A 188 -5.09 1.71 -1.80
C THR A 188 -6.39 1.99 -1.04
N ASP A 189 -7.52 1.44 -1.47
CA ASP A 189 -8.79 1.52 -0.73
C ASP A 189 -8.96 0.39 0.30
N GLY A 190 -8.03 -0.54 0.34
CA GLY A 190 -8.05 -1.70 1.25
C GLY A 190 -6.98 -1.69 2.33
N ASP A 191 -6.29 -0.56 2.53
CA ASP A 191 -5.21 -0.47 3.51
C ASP A 191 -5.69 -0.68 4.94
N ILE A 192 -4.93 -1.46 5.70
CA ILE A 192 -5.14 -1.60 7.15
C ILE A 192 -3.83 -1.36 7.90
N TYR A 193 -3.94 -0.92 9.14
CA TYR A 193 -2.86 -1.01 10.10
C TYR A 193 -3.06 -2.20 11.03
N VAL A 194 -1.95 -2.76 11.53
CA VAL A 194 -1.95 -3.76 12.61
C VAL A 194 -1.10 -3.22 13.75
N ARG A 195 -1.67 -3.13 14.95
CA ARG A 195 -1.04 -2.56 16.14
C ARG A 195 -0.86 -3.62 17.21
N PHE A 196 0.30 -3.61 17.84
CA PHE A 196 0.68 -4.42 18.99
C PHE A 196 0.84 -3.47 20.20
N PRO A 197 -0.23 -3.25 20.98
CA PRO A 197 -0.23 -2.23 22.04
C PRO A 197 0.85 -2.45 23.11
N GLU A 198 1.02 -3.70 23.57
CA GLU A 198 2.00 -4.03 24.61
C GLU A 198 3.46 -3.83 24.14
N GLN A 199 3.71 -4.00 22.85
CA GLN A 199 5.02 -3.78 22.24
C GLN A 199 5.23 -2.34 21.77
N ASN A 200 4.17 -1.56 21.73
CA ASN A 200 4.13 -0.21 21.17
C ASN A 200 4.67 -0.17 19.71
N VAL A 201 4.15 -1.08 18.87
CA VAL A 201 4.51 -1.23 17.45
C VAL A 201 3.26 -1.15 16.60
N ILE A 202 3.33 -0.42 15.49
CA ILE A 202 2.31 -0.35 14.45
C ILE A 202 2.93 -0.82 13.13
N VAL A 203 2.27 -1.74 12.42
CA VAL A 203 2.59 -2.10 11.05
C VAL A 203 1.61 -1.36 10.14
N ALA A 204 2.12 -0.49 9.28
CA ALA A 204 1.32 0.45 8.49
C ALA A 204 1.28 0.13 6.99
N GLY A 205 2.04 -0.88 6.53
CA GLY A 205 2.10 -1.24 5.12
C GLY A 205 2.38 -0.03 4.21
N GLY A 206 1.76 0.02 3.05
CA GLY A 206 1.93 1.06 2.03
C GLY A 206 1.55 2.48 2.45
N THR A 207 0.88 2.64 3.60
CA THR A 207 0.51 3.97 4.14
C THR A 207 1.73 4.76 4.64
N VAL A 208 2.81 4.10 5.03
CA VAL A 208 4.04 4.73 5.53
C VAL A 208 5.23 4.28 4.69
N THR A 209 6.08 5.24 4.32
CA THR A 209 7.29 4.98 3.53
C THR A 209 8.55 5.37 4.30
N ALA A 210 9.64 4.67 4.05
CA ALA A 210 10.94 4.94 4.67
C ALA A 210 11.84 5.75 3.74
N GLY A 211 11.66 7.08 3.72
CA GLY A 211 12.51 7.99 2.94
C GLY A 211 12.35 7.85 1.42
N ARG A 212 11.18 7.43 0.97
CA ARG A 212 10.80 7.37 -0.47
C ARG A 212 9.49 8.09 -0.69
N TYR A 213 9.25 8.61 -1.90
CA TYR A 213 7.93 9.06 -2.28
C TYR A 213 6.95 7.88 -2.24
N PRO A 214 5.77 8.07 -1.61
CA PRO A 214 4.77 7.01 -1.52
C PRO A 214 4.18 6.69 -2.89
N VAL A 215 3.81 5.44 -3.07
CA VAL A 215 2.97 5.02 -4.19
C VAL A 215 1.53 5.40 -3.87
N LEU A 216 0.86 6.01 -4.83
CA LEU A 216 -0.56 6.25 -4.80
C LEU A 216 -1.20 5.38 -5.89
N ASP A 217 -1.77 4.27 -5.50
CA ASP A 217 -2.46 3.38 -6.45
C ASP A 217 -3.89 3.86 -6.67
N TYR A 218 -4.01 4.91 -7.50
CA TYR A 218 -5.31 5.53 -7.78
C TYR A 218 -6.29 4.59 -8.48
N ILE A 219 -5.80 3.56 -9.18
CA ILE A 219 -6.65 2.54 -9.82
C ILE A 219 -7.40 1.73 -8.77
N THR A 220 -6.75 1.40 -7.67
CA THR A 220 -7.36 0.67 -6.55
C THR A 220 -7.72 1.58 -5.38
N GLY A 221 -7.90 2.86 -5.64
CA GLY A 221 -8.54 3.81 -4.74
C GLY A 221 -7.65 4.64 -3.87
N GLY A 222 -6.34 4.52 -4.02
CA GLY A 222 -5.39 5.39 -3.32
C GLY A 222 -5.41 6.82 -3.85
N TRP A 223 -5.26 7.80 -2.96
CA TRP A 223 -5.08 9.19 -3.35
C TRP A 223 -4.39 10.02 -2.26
N ILE A 224 -3.76 11.12 -2.67
CA ILE A 224 -2.87 11.90 -1.81
C ILE A 224 -3.55 12.45 -0.54
N GLY A 225 -4.82 12.85 -0.63
CA GLY A 225 -5.58 13.36 0.53
C GLY A 225 -5.93 12.24 1.52
N GLY A 226 -6.40 11.09 1.02
CA GLY A 226 -6.67 9.92 1.87
C GLY A 226 -5.41 9.40 2.54
N LEU A 227 -4.26 9.39 1.82
CA LEU A 227 -2.97 9.02 2.42
C LEU A 227 -2.54 10.00 3.51
N ALA A 228 -2.77 11.31 3.35
CA ALA A 228 -2.50 12.30 4.38
C ALA A 228 -3.38 12.09 5.62
N ASP A 229 -4.68 11.80 5.43
CA ASP A 229 -5.62 11.54 6.53
C ASP A 229 -5.33 10.21 7.25
N ALA A 230 -4.98 9.16 6.50
CA ALA A 230 -4.51 7.90 7.08
C ALA A 230 -3.23 8.10 7.91
N THR A 231 -2.28 8.90 7.41
CA THR A 231 -1.06 9.24 8.15
C THR A 231 -1.39 10.01 9.44
N LYS A 232 -2.35 10.96 9.44
CA LYS A 232 -2.84 11.64 10.66
C LYS A 232 -3.44 10.65 11.65
N LYS A 233 -4.25 9.69 11.17
CA LYS A 233 -4.83 8.63 12.02
C LYS A 233 -3.73 7.81 12.70
N LEU A 234 -2.69 7.41 11.96
CA LEU A 234 -1.55 6.69 12.51
C LEU A 234 -0.77 7.54 13.54
N ILE A 235 -0.52 8.83 13.26
CA ILE A 235 0.11 9.76 14.20
C ILE A 235 -0.67 9.84 15.51
N ALA A 236 -2.00 9.85 15.46
CA ALA A 236 -2.85 9.88 16.66
C ALA A 236 -2.75 8.60 17.51
N LEU A 237 -2.33 7.48 16.92
CA LEU A 237 -2.08 6.20 17.62
C LEU A 237 -0.64 6.11 18.18
N CYS A 238 0.25 7.03 17.81
CA CYS A 238 1.65 7.03 18.22
C CYS A 238 1.91 7.92 19.44
N ASP A 239 2.72 7.43 20.34
CA ASP A 239 3.50 8.24 21.30
C ASP A 239 4.93 8.51 20.77
N ALA A 240 5.79 9.11 21.57
CA ALA A 240 7.18 9.42 21.18
C ALA A 240 8.04 8.17 20.93
N GLU A 241 7.68 7.04 21.55
CA GLU A 241 8.44 5.80 21.50
C GLU A 241 7.87 4.76 20.53
N THR A 242 6.70 5.02 19.95
CA THR A 242 6.06 4.08 19.03
C THR A 242 6.96 3.79 17.84
N LEU A 243 7.13 2.50 17.51
CA LEU A 243 7.79 2.02 16.32
C LEU A 243 6.75 1.81 15.23
N VAL A 244 6.98 2.35 14.05
CA VAL A 244 6.08 2.18 12.90
C VAL A 244 6.82 1.45 11.79
N VAL A 245 6.33 0.27 11.42
CA VAL A 245 6.89 -0.54 10.33
C VAL A 245 6.22 -0.12 9.03
N PRO A 246 7.00 0.42 8.06
CA PRO A 246 6.52 0.82 6.74
C PRO A 246 6.37 -0.40 5.81
N ASP A 247 5.96 -0.13 4.57
CA ASP A 247 5.92 -1.14 3.49
C ASP A 247 7.28 -1.81 3.25
N VAL A 248 8.33 -1.01 3.13
CA VAL A 248 9.72 -1.43 2.86
C VAL A 248 10.68 -0.55 3.65
N GLY A 249 11.82 -1.11 4.04
CA GLY A 249 12.92 -0.40 4.66
C GLY A 249 12.80 -0.28 6.18
N ARG A 250 13.55 0.68 6.73
CA ARG A 250 13.75 0.80 8.20
C ARG A 250 12.48 1.25 8.93
N VAL A 251 12.37 0.85 10.18
CA VAL A 251 11.35 1.33 11.10
C VAL A 251 11.34 2.85 11.22
N GLN A 252 10.16 3.43 11.26
CA GLN A 252 9.89 4.84 11.36
C GLN A 252 9.45 5.23 12.78
N LYS A 253 9.48 6.50 13.08
CA LYS A 253 9.01 7.12 14.32
C LYS A 253 7.88 8.11 14.01
N ARG A 254 7.15 8.54 15.02
CA ARG A 254 6.11 9.56 14.92
C ARG A 254 6.56 10.79 14.11
N ALA A 255 7.78 11.30 14.35
CA ALA A 255 8.30 12.48 13.62
C ALA A 255 8.49 12.23 12.11
N ASP A 256 8.78 10.99 11.69
CA ASP A 256 8.86 10.62 10.28
C ASP A 256 7.48 10.66 9.62
N LEU A 257 6.43 10.21 10.33
CA LEU A 257 5.05 10.28 9.88
C LEU A 257 4.56 11.75 9.80
N GLU A 258 4.92 12.58 10.77
CA GLU A 258 4.60 14.01 10.77
C GLU A 258 5.19 14.69 9.54
N ALA A 259 6.46 14.41 9.22
CA ALA A 259 7.09 14.94 8.02
C ALA A 259 6.49 14.37 6.72
N GLN A 260 6.08 13.10 6.67
CA GLN A 260 5.37 12.53 5.53
C GLN A 260 4.02 13.23 5.32
N ARG A 261 3.23 13.43 6.38
CA ARG A 261 1.96 14.16 6.33
C ARG A 261 2.17 15.58 5.77
N ASP A 262 3.14 16.32 6.30
CA ASP A 262 3.41 17.70 5.88
C ASP A 262 3.80 17.78 4.40
N MET A 263 4.59 16.83 3.91
CA MET A 263 4.92 16.70 2.50
C MET A 263 3.66 16.42 1.67
N LEU A 264 2.83 15.45 2.06
CA LEU A 264 1.61 15.10 1.34
C LEU A 264 0.64 16.27 1.25
N GLU A 265 0.39 16.98 2.37
CA GLU A 265 -0.51 18.14 2.39
C GLU A 265 0.01 19.28 1.54
N THR A 266 1.33 19.57 1.59
CA THR A 266 1.95 20.63 0.80
C THR A 266 1.86 20.31 -0.69
N VAL A 267 2.22 19.09 -1.11
CA VAL A 267 2.16 18.71 -2.52
C VAL A 267 0.72 18.68 -3.02
N ARG A 268 -0.24 18.18 -2.23
CA ARG A 268 -1.67 18.20 -2.57
C ARG A 268 -2.15 19.62 -2.85
N GLN A 269 -1.86 20.57 -1.96
CA GLN A 269 -2.26 21.97 -2.13
C GLN A 269 -1.67 22.60 -3.42
N ARG A 270 -0.41 22.30 -3.74
CA ARG A 270 0.25 22.77 -4.95
C ARG A 270 -0.41 22.18 -6.22
N ILE A 271 -0.69 20.88 -6.21
CA ILE A 271 -1.39 20.19 -7.30
C ILE A 271 -2.77 20.82 -7.51
N GLU A 272 -3.55 21.00 -6.45
CA GLU A 272 -4.88 21.61 -6.52
C GLU A 272 -4.83 23.04 -7.07
N ALA A 273 -3.88 23.86 -6.61
CA ALA A 273 -3.72 25.25 -7.06
C ALA A 273 -3.38 25.35 -8.57
N ILE A 274 -2.53 24.47 -9.09
CA ILE A 274 -2.16 24.43 -10.51
C ILE A 274 -3.30 23.85 -11.36
N ALA A 275 -3.96 22.80 -10.89
CA ALA A 275 -5.10 22.18 -11.56
C ALA A 275 -6.29 23.13 -11.72
N LEU A 276 -6.56 23.99 -10.72
CA LEU A 276 -7.60 25.03 -10.78
C LEU A 276 -7.33 26.10 -11.85
N GLN A 277 -6.08 26.24 -12.29
CA GLN A 277 -5.68 27.12 -13.40
C GLN A 277 -5.83 26.43 -14.77
N GLY A 278 -6.33 25.19 -14.84
CA GLY A 278 -6.41 24.40 -16.06
C GLY A 278 -5.07 23.84 -16.54
N ARG A 279 -4.08 23.79 -15.66
CA ARG A 279 -2.72 23.30 -15.93
C ARG A 279 -2.57 21.87 -15.45
N GLY A 280 -1.72 21.09 -16.12
CA GLY A 280 -1.58 19.65 -15.92
C GLY A 280 -0.28 19.20 -15.28
N VAL A 281 -0.06 17.89 -15.27
CA VAL A 281 1.10 17.22 -14.65
C VAL A 281 2.44 17.79 -15.14
N GLN A 282 2.56 18.11 -16.46
CA GLN A 282 3.83 18.62 -17.02
C GLN A 282 4.19 20.00 -16.43
N ASP A 283 3.20 20.83 -16.17
CA ASP A 283 3.42 22.12 -15.51
C ASP A 283 3.86 21.94 -14.06
N MET A 284 3.25 21.01 -13.34
CA MET A 284 3.59 20.69 -11.96
C MET A 284 5.04 20.19 -11.83
N ILE A 285 5.46 19.32 -12.77
CA ILE A 285 6.83 18.82 -12.85
C ILE A 285 7.80 19.98 -13.18
N ALA A 286 7.46 20.84 -14.15
CA ALA A 286 8.29 21.97 -14.55
C ALA A 286 8.46 23.01 -13.43
N GLU A 287 7.43 23.24 -12.62
CA GLU A 287 7.50 24.10 -11.43
C GLU A 287 8.25 23.45 -10.26
N GLY A 288 8.51 22.15 -10.30
CA GLY A 288 9.26 21.44 -9.26
C GLY A 288 8.54 21.44 -7.92
N ILE A 289 7.24 21.11 -7.93
CA ILE A 289 6.39 21.18 -6.73
C ILE A 289 6.82 20.28 -5.57
N THR A 290 7.72 19.33 -5.83
CA THR A 290 8.30 18.39 -4.83
C THR A 290 9.73 18.75 -4.45
N LYS A 291 10.38 19.71 -5.12
CA LYS A 291 11.83 19.96 -5.07
C LYS A 291 12.40 20.09 -3.65
N GLU A 292 11.69 20.72 -2.72
CA GLU A 292 12.14 20.86 -1.33
C GLU A 292 12.17 19.53 -0.56
N PHE A 293 11.45 18.53 -1.05
CA PHE A 293 11.34 17.21 -0.43
C PHE A 293 12.28 16.16 -1.05
N ASP A 294 12.83 16.43 -2.26
CA ASP A 294 13.63 15.46 -3.03
C ASP A 294 14.89 15.00 -2.28
N ALA A 295 15.43 15.82 -1.39
CA ALA A 295 16.58 15.46 -0.55
C ALA A 295 16.22 14.42 0.55
N ARG A 296 14.97 14.40 0.98
CA ARG A 296 14.47 13.49 2.03
C ARG A 296 13.81 12.23 1.45
N TYR A 297 13.13 12.36 0.31
CA TYR A 297 12.36 11.28 -0.31
C TYR A 297 13.00 10.88 -1.63
N ALA A 298 13.59 9.69 -1.65
CA ALA A 298 14.12 9.08 -2.87
C ALA A 298 12.99 8.57 -3.79
N GLY A 299 13.34 8.18 -5.02
CA GLY A 299 12.42 7.62 -5.99
C GLY A 299 11.98 8.61 -7.06
N ASP A 300 10.98 8.24 -7.85
CA ASP A 300 10.50 9.03 -8.98
C ASP A 300 9.43 10.03 -8.53
N SER A 301 9.85 11.27 -8.25
CA SER A 301 8.93 12.35 -7.90
C SER A 301 7.94 12.69 -9.01
N LYS A 302 8.29 12.44 -10.28
CA LYS A 302 7.37 12.68 -11.41
C LYS A 302 6.23 11.69 -11.44
N LEU A 303 6.53 10.40 -11.18
CA LEU A 303 5.51 9.37 -11.02
C LEU A 303 4.61 9.67 -9.83
N PHE A 304 5.19 10.09 -8.69
CA PHE A 304 4.43 10.51 -7.52
C PHE A 304 3.47 11.66 -7.83
N ILE A 305 3.95 12.71 -8.52
CA ILE A 305 3.13 13.85 -8.95
C ILE A 305 2.00 13.38 -9.89
N SER A 306 2.32 12.53 -10.87
CA SER A 306 1.34 12.00 -11.82
C SER A 306 0.24 11.23 -11.12
N ASN A 307 0.59 10.26 -10.27
CA ASN A 307 -0.39 9.44 -9.56
C ASN A 307 -1.20 10.27 -8.54
N ALA A 308 -0.58 11.29 -7.92
CA ALA A 308 -1.28 12.21 -7.03
C ALA A 308 -2.32 13.06 -7.77
N TYR A 309 -1.98 13.53 -8.98
CA TYR A 309 -2.90 14.28 -9.85
C TYR A 309 -4.07 13.40 -10.32
N GLU A 310 -3.79 12.22 -10.85
CA GLU A 310 -4.83 11.28 -11.29
C GLU A 310 -5.76 10.89 -10.13
N GLY A 311 -5.22 10.56 -8.97
CA GLY A 311 -5.98 10.22 -7.77
C GLY A 311 -6.95 11.31 -7.32
N LEU A 312 -6.65 12.59 -7.54
CA LEU A 312 -7.56 13.70 -7.25
C LEU A 312 -8.86 13.63 -8.06
N TRP A 313 -8.76 13.27 -9.33
CA TRP A 313 -9.95 13.18 -10.20
C TRP A 313 -10.77 11.95 -9.86
N TRP A 314 -10.13 10.81 -9.64
CA TRP A 314 -10.82 9.58 -9.25
C TRP A 314 -11.55 9.70 -7.91
N SER A 315 -10.97 10.35 -6.91
CA SER A 315 -11.62 10.58 -5.61
C SER A 315 -12.86 11.48 -5.73
N ARG A 316 -12.80 12.53 -6.57
CA ARG A 316 -13.94 13.43 -6.83
C ARG A 316 -15.06 12.74 -7.60
N LEU A 317 -14.75 11.89 -8.57
CA LEU A 317 -15.76 11.15 -9.35
C LEU A 317 -16.53 10.17 -8.46
N ARG A 318 -15.89 9.52 -7.50
CA ARG A 318 -16.57 8.65 -6.53
C ARG A 318 -17.53 9.40 -5.62
N GLY A 319 -17.20 10.60 -5.17
CA GLY A 319 -18.07 11.46 -4.37
C GLY A 319 -19.29 12.02 -5.12
N ILE A 320 -19.31 11.92 -6.46
CA ILE A 320 -20.47 12.33 -7.29
C ILE A 320 -21.42 11.16 -7.54
N VAL A 321 -20.95 9.92 -7.40
CA VAL A 321 -21.72 8.68 -7.70
C VAL A 321 -22.22 8.01 -6.42
N ALA A 322 -21.79 8.44 -5.24
CA ALA A 322 -22.27 8.00 -3.93
C ALA A 322 -23.36 8.93 -3.40
#